data_4da91da4f58814409f1666da25742c9f
#
_entry.id   4da91da4f58814409f1666da25742c9f
#
_cell.length_a   1.000
_cell.length_b   1.000
_cell.length_c   1.000
_cell.angle_alpha   90.00
_cell.angle_beta   90.00
_cell.angle_gamma   90.00
#
_symmetry.space_group_name_H-M   'P 1'
#
loop_
_entity.id
_entity.type
_entity.pdbx_description
1 polymer ?
#
loop_
_entity_poly.entity_id
_entity_poly.type
_entity_poly.pdbx_seq_one_letter_code
_entity_poly.pdbx_strand_id
1 'polypeptide(L)'
;VASEADFTKENRKAFCARIATGDYDAIIIGHTQFENIPLSPENERRHIERQLDALELSLTDAKRNKDLNFTVKRLESSKKKLETRLEKLMDAKEKDDVVTFEELGVDRLFVDEADEFKNLALFTKMRNVGGINTSAAQKSEDMLAKCEYLNEKTDYHGVCFATGTPVSNSMVELYTMMRYLQNDTLESVNMIDFDSWASNFGETVTAMELAPEGTGYRTKTRFAKFCNLPELINLWRQATDIQTADMLNLPRPEVEYHNIKARPTTAQQTMVQKLGKRADRVRSGAVAPYEDNMLAITNDGRKLALDQRLADPSLPDDPGSKLNMVVENVFNTWESSKPTKGTQLIFCDLATPSAAGKDSGRFCAYDDIRDKLIAKGVPAD
;
A
#
# COMPACT_ATOMS: atom_id res chain seq x y z
N VAL A 1 2.50 -25.86 -1.69
CA VAL A 1 2.75 -24.53 -1.09
C VAL A 1 4.22 -24.19 -1.32
N ALA A 2 4.47 -23.00 -1.87
CA ALA A 2 5.81 -22.48 -2.08
C ALA A 2 6.37 -21.90 -0.75
N SER A 3 7.69 -22.00 -0.58
CA SER A 3 8.43 -21.46 0.55
C SER A 3 9.38 -20.35 0.12
N GLU A 4 9.89 -19.56 1.06
CA GLU A 4 10.92 -18.55 0.77
C GLU A 4 12.19 -19.18 0.17
N ALA A 5 12.54 -20.40 0.59
CA ALA A 5 13.71 -21.13 0.07
C ALA A 5 13.58 -21.47 -1.42
N ASP A 6 12.37 -21.65 -1.94
CA ASP A 6 12.12 -21.92 -3.37
C ASP A 6 12.42 -20.70 -4.25
N PHE A 7 12.42 -19.48 -3.69
CA PHE A 7 12.63 -18.21 -4.40
C PHE A 7 14.01 -17.59 -4.19
N THR A 8 14.94 -18.31 -3.58
CA THR A 8 16.34 -17.88 -3.59
C THR A 8 16.85 -17.83 -5.04
N LYS A 9 17.89 -17.05 -5.30
CA LYS A 9 18.44 -16.86 -6.64
C LYS A 9 18.83 -18.20 -7.31
N GLU A 10 19.27 -19.16 -6.50
CA GLU A 10 19.70 -20.50 -6.95
C GLU A 10 18.52 -21.44 -7.24
N ASN A 11 17.45 -21.36 -6.44
CA ASN A 11 16.35 -22.33 -6.47
C ASN A 11 15.19 -21.92 -7.36
N ARG A 12 14.98 -20.60 -7.58
CA ARG A 12 13.83 -20.06 -8.32
C ARG A 12 13.65 -20.68 -9.69
N LYS A 13 14.72 -20.84 -10.44
CA LYS A 13 14.68 -21.45 -11.77
C LYS A 13 14.17 -22.88 -11.73
N ALA A 14 14.71 -23.68 -10.81
CA ALA A 14 14.29 -25.08 -10.62
C ALA A 14 12.84 -25.17 -10.12
N PHE A 15 12.41 -24.25 -9.27
CA PHE A 15 11.04 -24.18 -8.77
C PHE A 15 10.05 -23.86 -9.90
N CYS A 16 10.30 -22.81 -10.70
CA CYS A 16 9.44 -22.46 -11.83
C CYS A 16 9.40 -23.60 -12.88
N ALA A 17 10.53 -24.22 -13.19
CA ALA A 17 10.57 -25.37 -14.10
C ALA A 17 9.75 -26.55 -13.56
N ARG A 18 9.80 -26.82 -12.25
CA ARG A 18 8.99 -27.86 -11.60
C ARG A 18 7.50 -27.57 -11.71
N ILE A 19 7.08 -26.29 -11.57
CA ILE A 19 5.68 -25.90 -11.77
C ILE A 19 5.27 -26.13 -13.22
N ALA A 20 6.04 -25.65 -14.19
CA ALA A 20 5.72 -25.73 -15.61
C ALA A 20 5.64 -27.18 -16.13
N THR A 21 6.35 -28.12 -15.51
CA THR A 21 6.39 -29.54 -15.93
C THR A 21 5.64 -30.49 -15.01
N GLY A 22 5.16 -29.97 -13.85
CA GLY A 22 4.44 -30.76 -12.86
C GLY A 22 2.93 -30.82 -13.15
N ASP A 23 2.28 -31.86 -12.65
CA ASP A 23 0.83 -32.00 -12.68
C ASP A 23 0.24 -31.52 -11.33
N TYR A 24 0.06 -30.21 -11.20
CA TYR A 24 -0.45 -29.58 -9.99
C TYR A 24 -1.85 -28.98 -10.21
N ASP A 25 -2.80 -29.34 -9.34
CA ASP A 25 -4.14 -28.72 -9.34
C ASP A 25 -4.09 -27.25 -8.92
N ALA A 26 -3.22 -26.91 -7.95
CA ALA A 26 -3.05 -25.56 -7.46
C ALA A 26 -1.66 -25.31 -6.86
N ILE A 27 -1.22 -24.05 -6.94
CA ILE A 27 0.04 -23.58 -6.37
C ILE A 27 -0.27 -22.41 -5.45
N ILE A 28 0.10 -22.52 -4.18
CA ILE A 28 -0.02 -21.44 -3.20
C ILE A 28 1.34 -20.78 -3.04
N ILE A 29 1.38 -19.47 -3.25
CA ILE A 29 2.60 -18.67 -3.28
C ILE A 29 2.37 -17.33 -2.56
N GLY A 30 3.36 -16.80 -1.87
CA GLY A 30 3.29 -15.48 -1.25
C GLY A 30 3.41 -14.35 -2.29
N HIS A 31 2.84 -13.17 -2.01
CA HIS A 31 2.87 -12.03 -2.93
C HIS A 31 4.29 -11.63 -3.34
N THR A 32 5.20 -11.52 -2.37
CA THR A 32 6.61 -11.16 -2.62
C THR A 32 7.31 -12.18 -3.53
N GLN A 33 6.98 -13.47 -3.39
CA GLN A 33 7.54 -14.52 -4.24
C GLN A 33 6.93 -14.47 -5.65
N PHE A 34 5.63 -14.16 -5.74
CA PHE A 34 4.92 -14.03 -7.00
C PHE A 34 5.49 -12.91 -7.90
N GLU A 35 5.89 -11.77 -7.29
CA GLU A 35 6.55 -10.66 -7.97
C GLU A 35 7.89 -11.07 -8.63
N ASN A 36 8.54 -12.13 -8.14
CA ASN A 36 9.80 -12.63 -8.68
C ASN A 36 9.64 -13.56 -9.91
N ILE A 37 8.44 -13.88 -10.32
CA ILE A 37 8.16 -14.63 -11.55
C ILE A 37 8.03 -13.62 -12.70
N PRO A 38 8.95 -13.59 -13.66
CA PRO A 38 8.92 -12.60 -14.73
C PRO A 38 7.82 -12.90 -15.75
N LEU A 39 7.32 -11.86 -16.40
CA LEU A 39 6.60 -11.99 -17.67
C LEU A 39 7.57 -12.22 -18.83
N SER A 40 7.07 -12.76 -19.92
CA SER A 40 7.83 -12.80 -21.17
C SER A 40 8.15 -11.37 -21.66
N PRO A 41 9.30 -11.14 -22.30
CA PRO A 41 9.63 -9.83 -22.85
C PRO A 41 8.57 -9.28 -23.79
N GLU A 42 7.87 -10.16 -24.50
CA GLU A 42 6.78 -9.76 -25.40
C GLU A 42 5.57 -9.19 -24.65
N ASN A 43 5.13 -9.85 -23.57
CA ASN A 43 4.00 -9.38 -22.78
C ASN A 43 4.38 -8.15 -21.93
N GLU A 44 5.61 -8.08 -21.41
CA GLU A 44 6.10 -6.87 -20.74
C GLU A 44 6.15 -5.69 -21.71
N ARG A 45 6.62 -5.89 -22.94
CA ARG A 45 6.60 -4.87 -23.99
C ARG A 45 5.18 -4.40 -24.30
N ARG A 46 4.25 -5.33 -24.52
CA ARG A 46 2.84 -5.02 -24.81
C ARG A 46 2.19 -4.22 -23.70
N HIS A 47 2.47 -4.56 -22.44
CA HIS A 47 1.99 -3.80 -21.28
C HIS A 47 2.55 -2.37 -21.28
N ILE A 48 3.85 -2.17 -21.54
CA ILE A 48 4.46 -0.83 -21.60
C ILE A 48 3.89 -0.03 -22.77
N GLU A 49 3.69 -0.63 -23.94
CA GLU A 49 3.10 0.01 -25.11
C GLU A 49 1.68 0.51 -24.81
N ARG A 50 0.83 -0.28 -24.14
CA ARG A 50 -0.50 0.16 -23.70
C ARG A 50 -0.45 1.36 -22.74
N GLN A 51 0.49 1.35 -21.81
CA GLN A 51 0.68 2.49 -20.92
C GLN A 51 1.13 3.75 -21.69
N LEU A 52 1.98 3.60 -22.68
CA LEU A 52 2.41 4.70 -23.56
C LEU A 52 1.22 5.27 -24.34
N ASP A 53 0.39 4.43 -24.94
CA ASP A 53 -0.79 4.85 -25.69
C ASP A 53 -1.78 5.64 -24.79
N ALA A 54 -2.08 5.12 -23.60
CA ALA A 54 -2.94 5.80 -22.64
C ALA A 54 -2.37 7.16 -22.20
N LEU A 55 -1.06 7.24 -22.04
CA LEU A 55 -0.36 8.45 -21.64
C LEU A 55 -0.29 9.47 -22.80
N GLU A 56 -0.13 9.02 -24.04
CA GLU A 56 -0.17 9.89 -25.23
C GLU A 56 -1.54 10.51 -25.44
N LEU A 57 -2.60 9.74 -25.22
CA LEU A 57 -3.96 10.24 -25.24
C LEU A 57 -4.15 11.35 -24.19
N SER A 58 -3.76 11.09 -22.94
CA SER A 58 -3.82 12.08 -21.86
C SER A 58 -2.97 13.33 -22.15
N LEU A 59 -1.80 13.16 -22.76
CA LEU A 59 -0.91 14.25 -23.14
C LEU A 59 -1.49 15.12 -24.26
N THR A 60 -2.08 14.48 -25.26
CA THR A 60 -2.74 15.16 -26.39
C THR A 60 -3.90 16.02 -25.90
N ASP A 61 -4.71 15.46 -25.03
CA ASP A 61 -5.82 16.15 -24.40
C ASP A 61 -5.36 17.32 -23.52
N ALA A 62 -4.31 17.14 -22.72
CA ALA A 62 -3.73 18.18 -21.89
C ALA A 62 -3.20 19.36 -22.74
N LYS A 63 -2.53 19.06 -23.85
CA LYS A 63 -2.05 20.08 -24.80
C LYS A 63 -3.19 20.81 -25.51
N ARG A 64 -4.24 20.09 -25.92
CA ARG A 64 -5.43 20.65 -26.58
C ARG A 64 -6.22 21.59 -25.68
N ASN A 65 -6.35 21.25 -24.41
CA ASN A 65 -7.07 22.04 -23.41
C ASN A 65 -6.24 23.19 -22.82
N LYS A 66 -5.03 23.43 -23.33
CA LYS A 66 -4.07 24.44 -22.82
C LYS A 66 -3.82 24.30 -21.32
N ASP A 67 -3.76 23.07 -20.85
CA ASP A 67 -3.42 22.78 -19.46
C ASP A 67 -2.05 23.38 -19.10
N LEU A 68 -1.90 23.70 -17.81
CA LEU A 68 -0.70 24.36 -17.33
C LEU A 68 0.56 23.54 -17.69
N ASN A 69 1.61 24.20 -18.15
CA ASN A 69 2.90 23.62 -18.58
C ASN A 69 3.48 22.55 -17.62
N PHE A 70 3.17 22.61 -16.36
CA PHE A 70 3.63 21.62 -15.37
C PHE A 70 2.95 20.25 -15.54
N THR A 71 1.65 20.17 -15.84
CA THR A 71 0.95 18.89 -16.08
C THR A 71 1.52 18.22 -17.31
N VAL A 72 1.69 19.00 -18.39
CA VAL A 72 2.31 18.53 -19.63
C VAL A 72 3.72 18.00 -19.35
N LYS A 73 4.57 18.76 -18.63
CA LYS A 73 5.94 18.33 -18.28
C LYS A 73 5.95 17.05 -17.45
N ARG A 74 5.00 16.88 -16.54
CA ARG A 74 4.91 15.65 -15.71
C ARG A 74 4.54 14.43 -16.56
N LEU A 75 3.55 14.56 -17.44
CA LEU A 75 3.16 13.50 -18.37
C LEU A 75 4.31 13.17 -19.34
N GLU A 76 5.00 14.18 -19.89
CA GLU A 76 6.20 13.98 -20.72
C GLU A 76 7.33 13.27 -19.97
N SER A 77 7.55 13.60 -18.69
CA SER A 77 8.52 12.89 -17.86
C SER A 77 8.13 11.41 -17.64
N SER A 78 6.85 11.13 -17.45
CA SER A 78 6.36 9.75 -17.32
C SER A 78 6.51 8.99 -18.63
N LYS A 79 6.20 9.61 -19.77
CA LYS A 79 6.40 9.05 -21.11
C LYS A 79 7.86 8.65 -21.33
N LYS A 80 8.79 9.57 -21.06
CA LYS A 80 10.23 9.32 -21.21
C LYS A 80 10.72 8.15 -20.34
N LYS A 81 10.16 7.98 -19.13
CA LYS A 81 10.51 6.84 -18.26
C LYS A 81 10.06 5.50 -18.87
N LEU A 82 8.83 5.46 -19.42
CA LEU A 82 8.31 4.25 -20.08
C LEU A 82 9.09 3.95 -21.36
N GLU A 83 9.37 4.94 -22.20
CA GLU A 83 10.22 4.78 -23.40
C GLU A 83 11.61 4.23 -23.04
N THR A 84 12.26 4.79 -22.00
CA THR A 84 13.56 4.27 -21.53
C THR A 84 13.46 2.83 -21.00
N ARG A 85 12.33 2.46 -20.36
CA ARG A 85 12.10 1.08 -19.94
C ARG A 85 11.93 0.15 -21.13
N LEU A 86 11.17 0.60 -22.14
CA LEU A 86 10.95 -0.15 -23.39
C LEU A 86 12.27 -0.36 -24.15
N GLU A 87 13.09 0.69 -24.31
CA GLU A 87 14.41 0.59 -24.92
C GLU A 87 15.30 -0.43 -24.21
N LYS A 88 15.37 -0.36 -22.86
CA LYS A 88 16.14 -1.31 -22.08
C LYS A 88 15.66 -2.76 -22.23
N LEU A 89 14.35 -2.95 -22.35
CA LEU A 89 13.77 -4.28 -22.59
C LEU A 89 14.17 -4.81 -23.97
N MET A 90 14.17 -3.94 -25.00
CA MET A 90 14.57 -4.32 -26.36
C MET A 90 16.08 -4.56 -26.50
N ASP A 91 16.90 -3.81 -25.76
CA ASP A 91 18.37 -3.96 -25.76
C ASP A 91 18.85 -5.10 -24.87
N ALA A 92 18.03 -5.59 -23.97
CA ALA A 92 18.34 -6.75 -23.15
C ALA A 92 18.39 -7.97 -24.09
N LYS A 93 19.62 -8.33 -24.53
CA LYS A 93 19.86 -9.65 -25.11
C LYS A 93 19.25 -10.67 -24.16
N GLU A 94 18.57 -11.68 -24.72
CA GLU A 94 17.96 -12.80 -23.98
C GLU A 94 18.79 -13.17 -22.75
N LYS A 95 18.48 -12.52 -21.64
CA LYS A 95 19.10 -12.77 -20.36
C LYS A 95 18.17 -13.68 -19.60
N ASP A 96 18.70 -14.84 -19.38
CA ASP A 96 18.22 -15.86 -18.47
C ASP A 96 17.02 -16.68 -18.97
N ASP A 97 17.30 -17.85 -19.28
CA ASP A 97 16.56 -19.10 -19.30
C ASP A 97 15.71 -19.31 -18.00
N VAL A 98 14.97 -18.31 -17.60
CA VAL A 98 14.04 -18.37 -16.48
C VAL A 98 12.64 -18.57 -17.04
N VAL A 99 11.94 -19.59 -16.57
CA VAL A 99 10.55 -19.85 -16.92
C VAL A 99 9.70 -18.63 -16.60
N THR A 100 8.99 -18.12 -17.59
CA THR A 100 8.12 -16.95 -17.47
C THR A 100 6.75 -17.33 -16.90
N PHE A 101 5.96 -16.33 -16.49
CA PHE A 101 4.63 -16.55 -15.95
C PHE A 101 3.72 -17.29 -16.94
N GLU A 102 3.84 -16.98 -18.22
CA GLU A 102 3.10 -17.60 -19.31
C GLU A 102 3.43 -19.08 -19.46
N GLU A 103 4.73 -19.43 -19.30
CA GLU A 103 5.23 -20.80 -19.41
C GLU A 103 4.86 -21.68 -18.23
N LEU A 104 4.45 -21.07 -17.09
CA LEU A 104 3.90 -21.85 -15.96
C LEU A 104 2.58 -22.55 -16.30
N GLY A 105 1.90 -22.15 -17.37
CA GLY A 105 0.66 -22.76 -17.80
C GLY A 105 -0.57 -22.37 -16.94
N VAL A 106 -0.43 -21.38 -16.07
CA VAL A 106 -1.52 -20.91 -15.20
C VAL A 106 -2.69 -20.40 -16.03
N ASP A 107 -3.91 -20.78 -15.67
CA ASP A 107 -5.16 -20.34 -16.30
C ASP A 107 -6.11 -19.66 -15.31
N ARG A 108 -5.84 -19.74 -14.01
CA ARG A 108 -6.60 -19.06 -12.95
C ARG A 108 -5.66 -18.47 -11.92
N LEU A 109 -5.95 -17.23 -11.51
CA LEU A 109 -5.21 -16.51 -10.48
C LEU A 109 -6.19 -16.06 -9.40
N PHE A 110 -6.02 -16.59 -8.19
CA PHE A 110 -6.73 -16.15 -6.99
C PHE A 110 -5.77 -15.33 -6.13
N VAL A 111 -6.14 -14.08 -5.83
CA VAL A 111 -5.32 -13.17 -5.04
C VAL A 111 -6.07 -12.81 -3.76
N ASP A 112 -5.56 -13.32 -2.65
CA ASP A 112 -6.05 -12.93 -1.32
C ASP A 112 -5.38 -11.62 -0.88
N GLU A 113 -6.06 -10.80 -0.07
CA GLU A 113 -5.61 -9.44 0.31
C GLU A 113 -5.19 -8.60 -0.91
N ALA A 114 -6.04 -8.61 -1.94
CA ALA A 114 -5.76 -7.93 -3.22
C ALA A 114 -5.62 -6.42 -3.10
N ASP A 115 -6.06 -5.81 -1.99
CA ASP A 115 -5.84 -4.40 -1.68
C ASP A 115 -4.35 -4.02 -1.53
N GLU A 116 -3.46 -4.98 -1.35
CA GLU A 116 -2.01 -4.77 -1.44
C GLU A 116 -1.54 -4.23 -2.80
N PHE A 117 -2.32 -4.42 -3.87
CA PHE A 117 -2.00 -4.05 -5.26
C PHE A 117 -2.69 -2.78 -5.77
N LYS A 118 -3.33 -2.01 -4.92
CA LYS A 118 -4.12 -0.82 -5.34
C LYS A 118 -3.33 0.44 -5.72
N ASN A 119 -2.00 0.41 -5.71
CA ASN A 119 -1.14 1.52 -6.09
C ASN A 119 -0.65 1.44 -7.54
N LEU A 120 -1.57 1.53 -8.50
CA LEU A 120 -1.25 1.64 -9.93
C LEU A 120 -0.85 3.07 -10.33
N ALA A 121 -0.11 3.18 -11.43
CA ALA A 121 0.15 4.47 -12.06
C ALA A 121 -1.13 5.10 -12.55
N LEU A 122 -1.34 6.37 -12.20
CA LEU A 122 -2.46 7.15 -12.70
C LEU A 122 -1.95 8.30 -13.57
N PHE A 123 -2.42 8.34 -14.80
CA PHE A 123 -2.20 9.46 -15.70
C PHE A 123 -3.41 10.40 -15.60
N THR A 124 -3.23 11.58 -15.02
CA THR A 124 -4.34 12.50 -14.73
C THR A 124 -3.93 13.94 -14.83
N LYS A 125 -4.87 14.78 -15.26
CA LYS A 125 -4.78 16.24 -15.29
C LYS A 125 -5.01 16.87 -13.92
N MET A 126 -5.61 16.14 -12.97
CA MET A 126 -5.91 16.62 -11.62
C MET A 126 -4.64 16.96 -10.87
N ARG A 127 -4.64 18.11 -10.17
CA ARG A 127 -3.47 18.66 -9.48
C ARG A 127 -3.77 19.03 -8.06
N ASN A 128 -2.80 18.79 -7.20
CA ASN A 128 -2.91 19.15 -5.77
C ASN A 128 -4.19 18.61 -5.10
N VAL A 129 -4.73 17.52 -5.67
CA VAL A 129 -5.91 16.84 -5.17
C VAL A 129 -5.43 15.69 -4.27
N GLY A 130 -5.78 15.75 -2.99
CA GLY A 130 -5.49 14.68 -2.05
C GLY A 130 -6.32 13.44 -2.37
N GLY A 131 -5.75 12.26 -2.11
CA GLY A 131 -6.38 10.97 -2.44
C GLY A 131 -6.03 10.45 -3.83
N ILE A 132 -5.33 11.22 -4.66
CA ILE A 132 -4.83 10.78 -5.96
C ILE A 132 -3.32 10.57 -5.85
N ASN A 133 -2.89 9.32 -5.96
CA ASN A 133 -1.47 8.97 -6.02
C ASN A 133 -1.08 8.72 -7.49
N THR A 134 -0.07 9.45 -7.97
CA THR A 134 0.44 9.33 -9.33
C THR A 134 1.73 8.49 -9.41
N SER A 135 2.21 7.97 -8.27
CA SER A 135 3.35 7.05 -8.23
C SER A 135 2.84 5.62 -8.16
N ALA A 136 3.35 4.77 -9.06
CA ALA A 136 3.06 3.34 -9.03
C ALA A 136 3.96 2.60 -8.05
N ALA A 137 3.44 1.53 -7.45
CA ALA A 137 4.24 0.49 -6.86
C ALA A 137 4.60 -0.54 -7.94
N GLN A 138 5.86 -0.96 -8.00
CA GLN A 138 6.31 -1.93 -9.00
C GLN A 138 5.50 -3.23 -8.94
N LYS A 139 5.16 -3.69 -7.72
CA LYS A 139 4.34 -4.89 -7.51
C LYS A 139 2.94 -4.77 -8.15
N SER A 140 2.34 -3.58 -8.11
CA SER A 140 1.01 -3.35 -8.69
C SER A 140 1.05 -3.34 -10.23
N GLU A 141 2.10 -2.75 -10.81
CA GLU A 141 2.30 -2.78 -12.27
C GLU A 141 2.57 -4.19 -12.78
N ASP A 142 3.39 -4.97 -12.06
CA ASP A 142 3.65 -6.38 -12.37
C ASP A 142 2.38 -7.23 -12.29
N MET A 143 1.59 -7.05 -11.23
CA MET A 143 0.30 -7.73 -11.08
C MET A 143 -0.66 -7.36 -12.21
N LEU A 144 -0.74 -6.06 -12.59
CA LEU A 144 -1.61 -5.63 -13.68
C LEU A 144 -1.23 -6.32 -15.00
N ALA A 145 0.05 -6.34 -15.33
CA ALA A 145 0.52 -6.97 -16.57
C ALA A 145 0.19 -8.47 -16.62
N LYS A 146 0.33 -9.19 -15.48
CA LYS A 146 -0.07 -10.60 -15.36
C LYS A 146 -1.59 -10.80 -15.46
N CYS A 147 -2.37 -9.90 -14.86
CA CYS A 147 -3.83 -9.92 -14.99
C CYS A 147 -4.28 -9.64 -16.42
N GLU A 148 -3.66 -8.68 -17.12
CA GLU A 148 -3.95 -8.38 -18.52
C GLU A 148 -3.71 -9.63 -19.40
N TYR A 149 -2.59 -10.32 -19.21
CA TYR A 149 -2.32 -11.57 -19.92
C TYR A 149 -3.39 -12.65 -19.65
N LEU A 150 -3.74 -12.86 -18.39
CA LEU A 150 -4.75 -13.87 -18.03
C LEU A 150 -6.15 -13.48 -18.53
N ASN A 151 -6.53 -12.23 -18.43
CA ASN A 151 -7.82 -11.74 -18.91
C ASN A 151 -7.96 -11.94 -20.42
N GLU A 152 -6.93 -11.65 -21.20
CA GLU A 152 -6.91 -11.93 -22.65
C GLU A 152 -7.00 -13.44 -22.94
N LYS A 153 -6.25 -14.27 -22.20
CA LYS A 153 -6.22 -15.71 -22.38
C LYS A 153 -7.55 -16.39 -22.03
N THR A 154 -8.29 -15.84 -21.07
CA THR A 154 -9.45 -16.49 -20.46
C THR A 154 -10.77 -15.74 -20.66
N ASP A 155 -10.77 -14.73 -21.53
CA ASP A 155 -11.94 -13.86 -21.76
C ASP A 155 -12.50 -13.31 -20.45
N TYR A 156 -11.63 -12.69 -19.61
CA TYR A 156 -11.91 -12.13 -18.28
C TYR A 156 -12.47 -13.11 -17.23
N HIS A 157 -12.19 -14.40 -17.38
CA HIS A 157 -12.62 -15.44 -16.43
C HIS A 157 -11.46 -16.07 -15.65
N GLY A 158 -10.25 -15.49 -15.74
CA GLY A 158 -9.03 -16.04 -15.17
C GLY A 158 -8.56 -15.41 -13.87
N VAL A 159 -9.10 -14.26 -13.47
CA VAL A 159 -8.61 -13.49 -12.30
C VAL A 159 -9.71 -13.34 -11.27
N CYS A 160 -9.40 -13.69 -10.03
CA CYS A 160 -10.29 -13.50 -8.88
C CYS A 160 -9.52 -12.82 -7.74
N PHE A 161 -10.00 -11.68 -7.29
CA PHE A 161 -9.47 -10.93 -6.16
C PHE A 161 -10.37 -11.09 -4.93
N ALA A 162 -9.78 -11.35 -3.78
CA ALA A 162 -10.45 -11.38 -2.49
C ALA A 162 -9.83 -10.31 -1.58
N THR A 163 -10.65 -9.49 -0.96
CA THR A 163 -10.22 -8.48 0.02
C THR A 163 -11.38 -8.02 0.90
N GLY A 164 -11.10 -7.75 2.16
CA GLY A 164 -12.04 -7.09 3.06
C GLY A 164 -12.10 -5.57 2.88
N THR A 165 -11.13 -4.96 2.16
CA THR A 165 -10.98 -3.50 2.04
C THR A 165 -10.66 -3.05 0.61
N PRO A 166 -11.58 -3.28 -0.36
CA PRO A 166 -11.35 -2.90 -1.76
C PRO A 166 -11.16 -1.38 -1.92
N VAL A 167 -11.77 -0.59 -1.04
CA VAL A 167 -11.62 0.86 -0.94
C VAL A 167 -11.42 1.24 0.53
N SER A 168 -10.25 1.76 0.89
CA SER A 168 -9.93 2.12 2.27
C SER A 168 -9.43 3.57 2.44
N ASN A 169 -8.52 4.02 1.59
CA ASN A 169 -7.84 5.30 1.75
C ASN A 169 -8.26 6.34 0.70
N SER A 170 -8.65 5.89 -0.48
CA SER A 170 -9.00 6.76 -1.60
C SER A 170 -10.04 6.10 -2.51
N MET A 171 -10.93 6.91 -3.04
CA MET A 171 -11.90 6.49 -4.06
C MET A 171 -11.23 5.96 -5.33
N VAL A 172 -10.01 6.39 -5.60
CA VAL A 172 -9.18 5.91 -6.73
C VAL A 172 -8.92 4.41 -6.65
N GLU A 173 -8.92 3.84 -5.45
CA GLU A 173 -8.69 2.41 -5.26
C GLU A 173 -9.77 1.56 -5.95
N LEU A 174 -11.02 2.04 -6.02
CA LEU A 174 -12.08 1.38 -6.77
C LEU A 174 -11.79 1.34 -8.27
N TYR A 175 -11.38 2.47 -8.85
CA TYR A 175 -10.94 2.51 -10.25
C TYR A 175 -9.78 1.53 -10.49
N THR A 176 -8.82 1.48 -9.59
CA THR A 176 -7.70 0.53 -9.69
C THR A 176 -8.17 -0.92 -9.72
N MET A 177 -9.11 -1.30 -8.85
CA MET A 177 -9.69 -2.64 -8.86
C MET A 177 -10.44 -2.94 -10.16
N MET A 178 -11.19 -1.97 -10.69
CA MET A 178 -11.85 -2.11 -11.99
C MET A 178 -10.85 -2.27 -13.14
N ARG A 179 -9.68 -1.64 -13.07
CA ARG A 179 -8.59 -1.83 -14.06
C ARG A 179 -8.07 -3.27 -14.09
N TYR A 180 -8.01 -3.96 -12.96
CA TYR A 180 -7.63 -5.38 -12.91
C TYR A 180 -8.72 -6.31 -13.44
N LEU A 181 -9.98 -6.04 -13.10
CA LEU A 181 -11.07 -7.01 -13.21
C LEU A 181 -12.05 -6.72 -14.35
N GLN A 182 -12.16 -5.46 -14.79
CA GLN A 182 -13.20 -4.96 -15.71
C GLN A 182 -12.63 -3.99 -16.76
N ASN A 183 -11.41 -4.24 -17.23
CA ASN A 183 -10.76 -3.33 -18.18
C ASN A 183 -11.56 -3.23 -19.49
N ASP A 184 -12.09 -4.35 -19.98
CA ASP A 184 -12.99 -4.44 -21.14
C ASP A 184 -14.28 -3.62 -20.96
N THR A 185 -14.88 -3.71 -19.77
CA THR A 185 -16.06 -2.93 -19.40
C THR A 185 -15.75 -1.45 -19.42
N LEU A 186 -14.62 -1.03 -18.80
CA LEU A 186 -14.17 0.37 -18.81
C LEU A 186 -13.92 0.88 -20.23
N GLU A 187 -13.33 0.07 -21.11
CA GLU A 187 -13.14 0.39 -22.53
C GLU A 187 -14.46 0.56 -23.25
N SER A 188 -15.42 -0.34 -23.06
CA SER A 188 -16.72 -0.34 -23.73
C SER A 188 -17.54 0.91 -23.42
N VAL A 189 -17.35 1.51 -22.22
CA VAL A 189 -18.03 2.73 -21.80
C VAL A 189 -17.15 3.99 -21.90
N ASN A 190 -15.97 3.90 -22.54
CA ASN A 190 -14.99 4.98 -22.73
C ASN A 190 -14.51 5.61 -21.40
N MET A 191 -14.31 4.78 -20.37
CA MET A 191 -13.83 5.19 -19.05
C MET A 191 -12.52 4.51 -18.65
N ILE A 192 -11.74 4.06 -19.65
CA ILE A 192 -10.45 3.42 -19.43
C ILE A 192 -9.41 4.39 -18.86
N ASP A 193 -9.47 5.67 -19.18
CA ASP A 193 -8.64 6.68 -18.55
C ASP A 193 -9.26 7.19 -17.25
N PHE A 194 -8.37 7.51 -16.30
CA PHE A 194 -8.81 7.91 -14.97
C PHE A 194 -9.64 9.20 -14.97
N ASP A 195 -9.29 10.18 -15.81
CA ASP A 195 -9.99 11.47 -15.81
C ASP A 195 -11.43 11.32 -16.33
N SER A 196 -11.68 10.46 -17.31
CA SER A 196 -13.02 10.11 -17.78
C SER A 196 -13.83 9.39 -16.70
N TRP A 197 -13.25 8.41 -16.04
CA TRP A 197 -13.90 7.71 -14.91
C TRP A 197 -14.20 8.69 -13.76
N ALA A 198 -13.22 9.50 -13.37
CA ALA A 198 -13.33 10.43 -12.27
C ALA A 198 -14.35 11.54 -12.52
N SER A 199 -14.51 12.00 -13.76
CA SER A 199 -15.51 13.00 -14.13
C SER A 199 -16.95 12.48 -14.04
N ASN A 200 -17.13 11.17 -14.18
CA ASN A 200 -18.45 10.53 -14.09
C ASN A 200 -18.82 10.12 -12.65
N PHE A 201 -17.85 9.70 -11.86
CA PHE A 201 -18.11 9.05 -10.58
C PHE A 201 -17.51 9.76 -9.36
N GLY A 202 -16.77 10.83 -9.54
CA GLY A 202 -16.11 11.48 -8.43
C GLY A 202 -16.20 13.00 -8.42
N GLU A 203 -16.24 13.52 -7.23
CA GLU A 203 -16.25 14.95 -6.93
C GLU A 203 -15.06 15.34 -6.06
N THR A 204 -14.47 16.49 -6.38
CA THR A 204 -13.46 17.08 -5.49
C THR A 204 -14.13 17.98 -4.46
N VAL A 205 -13.71 17.83 -3.21
CA VAL A 205 -14.17 18.68 -2.10
C VAL A 205 -13.00 19.50 -1.59
N THR A 206 -13.20 20.81 -1.48
CA THR A 206 -12.22 21.73 -0.90
C THR A 206 -12.66 22.11 0.50
N ALA A 207 -11.82 21.85 1.48
CA ALA A 207 -12.08 22.16 2.89
C ALA A 207 -10.86 22.79 3.55
N MET A 208 -11.11 23.53 4.63
CA MET A 208 -10.07 24.00 5.54
C MET A 208 -9.71 22.86 6.51
N GLU A 209 -8.47 22.41 6.49
CA GLU A 209 -7.95 21.39 7.38
C GLU A 209 -6.90 21.98 8.32
N LEU A 210 -6.79 21.43 9.52
CA LEU A 210 -5.68 21.73 10.42
C LEU A 210 -4.37 21.30 9.73
N ALA A 211 -3.38 22.16 9.75
CA ALA A 211 -2.08 21.82 9.21
C ALA A 211 -1.45 20.65 10.00
N PRO A 212 -0.68 19.73 9.36
CA PRO A 212 -0.14 18.53 10.01
C PRO A 212 0.69 18.81 11.26
N GLU A 213 1.30 19.98 11.32
CA GLU A 213 2.11 20.47 12.45
C GLU A 213 1.26 21.02 13.61
N GLY A 214 -0.08 21.05 13.46
CA GLY A 214 -1.00 21.54 14.48
C GLY A 214 -1.06 23.07 14.64
N THR A 215 -0.33 23.81 13.80
CA THR A 215 -0.26 25.28 13.83
C THR A 215 -0.92 25.88 12.60
N GLY A 216 -2.19 26.35 12.76
CA GLY A 216 -2.92 27.02 11.69
C GLY A 216 -3.73 26.07 10.80
N TYR A 217 -4.40 26.68 9.81
CA TYR A 217 -5.27 25.97 8.86
C TYR A 217 -4.76 26.13 7.44
N ARG A 218 -5.00 25.12 6.61
CA ARG A 218 -4.71 25.15 5.16
C ARG A 218 -5.92 24.69 4.36
N THR A 219 -6.11 25.28 3.20
CA THR A 219 -7.08 24.79 2.24
C THR A 219 -6.54 23.56 1.54
N LYS A 220 -7.30 22.47 1.55
CA LYS A 220 -6.96 21.24 0.88
C LYS A 220 -8.13 20.74 0.03
N THR A 221 -7.86 20.49 -1.25
CA THR A 221 -8.79 19.83 -2.16
C THR A 221 -8.52 18.33 -2.14
N ARG A 222 -9.58 17.54 -2.01
CA ARG A 222 -9.52 16.07 -2.01
C ARG A 222 -10.51 15.50 -3.02
N PHE A 223 -10.15 14.41 -3.67
CA PHE A 223 -11.06 13.55 -4.40
C PHE A 223 -11.75 12.65 -3.36
N ALA A 224 -12.93 13.05 -2.91
CA ALA A 224 -13.48 12.54 -1.65
C ALA A 224 -14.97 12.20 -1.67
N LYS A 225 -15.68 12.41 -2.76
CA LYS A 225 -17.10 12.15 -2.82
C LYS A 225 -17.46 11.41 -4.09
N PHE A 226 -18.18 10.29 -3.96
CA PHE A 226 -18.76 9.59 -5.11
C PHE A 226 -19.99 10.31 -5.60
N CYS A 227 -20.14 10.40 -6.92
CA CYS A 227 -21.38 10.78 -7.61
C CYS A 227 -21.82 9.65 -8.54
N ASN A 228 -23.03 9.72 -9.08
CA ASN A 228 -23.63 8.67 -9.91
C ASN A 228 -23.48 7.26 -9.32
N LEU A 229 -23.71 7.17 -8.01
CA LEU A 229 -23.47 5.95 -7.24
C LEU A 229 -24.25 4.72 -7.76
N PRO A 230 -25.52 4.85 -8.21
CA PRO A 230 -26.25 3.71 -8.76
C PRO A 230 -25.59 3.11 -10.01
N GLU A 231 -25.12 3.93 -10.92
CA GLU A 231 -24.43 3.50 -12.15
C GLU A 231 -23.09 2.86 -11.81
N LEU A 232 -22.32 3.48 -10.91
CA LEU A 232 -21.04 2.94 -10.46
C LEU A 232 -21.21 1.56 -9.79
N ILE A 233 -22.19 1.42 -8.90
CA ILE A 233 -22.49 0.14 -8.24
C ILE A 233 -22.95 -0.90 -9.26
N ASN A 234 -23.74 -0.53 -10.24
CA ASN A 234 -24.19 -1.45 -11.29
C ASN A 234 -23.02 -1.96 -12.14
N LEU A 235 -22.07 -1.08 -12.50
CA LEU A 235 -20.86 -1.48 -13.20
C LEU A 235 -20.00 -2.41 -12.31
N TRP A 236 -19.78 -2.02 -11.06
CA TRP A 236 -18.94 -2.77 -10.13
C TRP A 236 -19.49 -4.18 -9.85
N ARG A 237 -20.79 -4.30 -9.67
CA ARG A 237 -21.46 -5.59 -9.41
C ARG A 237 -21.39 -6.59 -10.55
N GLN A 238 -21.08 -6.18 -11.77
CA GLN A 238 -20.91 -7.11 -12.89
C GLN A 238 -19.76 -8.09 -12.70
N ALA A 239 -18.70 -7.67 -11.95
CA ALA A 239 -17.53 -8.49 -11.68
C ALA A 239 -17.29 -8.73 -10.19
N THR A 240 -18.23 -8.39 -9.30
CA THR A 240 -17.98 -8.42 -7.87
C THR A 240 -19.13 -9.06 -7.10
N ASP A 241 -18.81 -10.03 -6.25
CA ASP A 241 -19.68 -10.51 -5.18
C ASP A 241 -19.37 -9.72 -3.89
N ILE A 242 -20.35 -9.00 -3.36
CA ILE A 242 -20.19 -8.14 -2.18
C ILE A 242 -20.95 -8.75 -1.02
N GLN A 243 -20.21 -9.19 -0.01
CA GLN A 243 -20.77 -9.72 1.24
C GLN A 243 -20.48 -8.72 2.37
N THR A 244 -21.52 -8.08 2.88
CA THR A 244 -21.39 -7.19 4.04
C THR A 244 -21.45 -8.00 5.34
N ALA A 245 -20.91 -7.42 6.40
CA ALA A 245 -20.93 -8.04 7.71
C ALA A 245 -22.34 -8.41 8.22
N ASP A 246 -23.36 -7.66 7.81
CA ASP A 246 -24.76 -7.94 8.18
C ASP A 246 -25.39 -9.09 7.38
N MET A 247 -24.88 -9.34 6.16
CA MET A 247 -25.30 -10.45 5.32
C MET A 247 -24.72 -11.80 5.79
N LEU A 248 -23.53 -11.76 6.40
CA LEU A 248 -22.78 -12.96 6.78
C LEU A 248 -23.25 -13.60 8.08
N ASN A 249 -24.06 -12.93 8.89
CA ASN A 249 -24.59 -13.41 10.18
C ASN A 249 -23.51 -14.10 11.06
N LEU A 250 -22.27 -13.55 11.05
CA LEU A 250 -21.16 -14.10 11.80
C LEU A 250 -21.32 -13.81 13.30
N PRO A 251 -20.92 -14.74 14.18
CA PRO A 251 -20.87 -14.47 15.61
C PRO A 251 -19.86 -13.33 15.87
N ARG A 252 -20.35 -12.22 16.45
CA ARG A 252 -19.51 -11.09 16.80
C ARG A 252 -19.37 -10.99 18.31
N PRO A 253 -18.16 -10.82 18.83
CA PRO A 253 -18.00 -10.52 20.24
C PRO A 253 -18.56 -9.14 20.56
N GLU A 254 -19.05 -8.97 21.79
CA GLU A 254 -19.32 -7.63 22.31
C GLU A 254 -17.99 -6.89 22.49
N VAL A 255 -17.94 -5.63 22.02
CA VAL A 255 -16.70 -4.83 22.03
C VAL A 255 -16.88 -3.62 22.94
N GLU A 256 -15.99 -3.48 23.89
CA GLU A 256 -15.88 -2.28 24.72
C GLU A 256 -14.58 -1.53 24.38
N TYR A 257 -14.71 -0.24 24.05
CA TYR A 257 -13.58 0.59 23.63
C TYR A 257 -13.05 1.45 24.78
N HIS A 258 -11.81 1.22 25.18
CA HIS A 258 -11.12 2.02 26.20
C HIS A 258 -9.99 2.85 25.58
N ASN A 259 -10.17 4.18 25.56
CA ASN A 259 -9.16 5.10 25.04
C ASN A 259 -8.23 5.58 26.15
N ILE A 260 -7.01 5.06 26.22
CA ILE A 260 -5.99 5.41 27.20
C ILE A 260 -5.03 6.43 26.60
N LYS A 261 -4.81 7.54 27.32
CA LYS A 261 -3.96 8.65 26.86
C LYS A 261 -2.74 8.82 27.75
N ALA A 262 -1.55 8.69 27.16
CA ALA A 262 -0.29 9.02 27.83
C ALA A 262 -0.09 10.55 27.89
N ARG A 263 0.43 11.05 29.00
CA ARG A 263 0.81 12.46 29.14
C ARG A 263 2.24 12.65 28.62
N PRO A 264 2.52 13.70 27.81
CA PRO A 264 3.85 13.92 27.30
C PRO A 264 4.80 14.39 28.42
N THR A 265 6.04 13.91 28.41
CA THR A 265 7.12 14.40 29.28
C THR A 265 7.58 15.79 28.81
N THR A 266 8.33 16.49 29.67
CA THR A 266 8.96 17.77 29.31
C THR A 266 9.92 17.61 28.13
N ALA A 267 10.66 16.49 28.07
CA ALA A 267 11.53 16.16 26.94
C ALA A 267 10.74 16.03 25.64
N GLN A 268 9.63 15.27 25.66
CA GLN A 268 8.75 15.12 24.49
C GLN A 268 8.17 16.47 24.04
N GLN A 269 7.71 17.31 24.96
CA GLN A 269 7.19 18.66 24.63
C GLN A 269 8.26 19.51 23.92
N THR A 270 9.49 19.50 24.42
CA THR A 270 10.62 20.21 23.80
C THR A 270 10.93 19.66 22.41
N MET A 271 10.90 18.34 22.23
CA MET A 271 11.12 17.70 20.93
C MET A 271 10.01 18.02 19.92
N VAL A 272 8.74 18.05 20.35
CA VAL A 272 7.61 18.49 19.50
C VAL A 272 7.82 19.91 18.99
N GLN A 273 8.29 20.82 19.83
CA GLN A 273 8.62 22.19 19.39
C GLN A 273 9.76 22.20 18.32
N LYS A 274 10.77 21.32 18.47
CA LYS A 274 11.84 21.18 17.47
C LYS A 274 11.27 20.63 16.15
N LEU A 275 10.37 19.64 16.19
CA LEU A 275 9.69 19.12 15.00
C LEU A 275 8.87 20.21 14.29
N GLY A 276 8.16 21.07 15.05
CA GLY A 276 7.44 22.23 14.51
C GLY A 276 8.38 23.18 13.74
N LYS A 277 9.53 23.52 14.33
CA LYS A 277 10.53 24.37 13.66
C LYS A 277 11.09 23.73 12.38
N ARG A 278 11.31 22.41 12.38
CA ARG A 278 11.71 21.67 11.18
C ARG A 278 10.63 21.75 10.10
N ALA A 279 9.36 21.55 10.47
CA ALA A 279 8.24 21.65 9.54
C ALA A 279 8.13 23.03 8.89
N ASP A 280 8.34 24.11 9.67
CA ASP A 280 8.35 25.49 9.16
C ASP A 280 9.48 25.71 8.15
N ARG A 281 10.67 25.17 8.38
CA ARG A 281 11.80 25.25 7.45
C ARG A 281 11.54 24.49 6.15
N VAL A 282 10.95 23.31 6.21
CA VAL A 282 10.54 22.53 5.03
C VAL A 282 9.48 23.29 4.23
N ARG A 283 8.50 23.88 4.90
CA ARG A 283 7.42 24.64 4.26
C ARG A 283 7.93 25.91 3.57
N SER A 284 8.86 26.62 4.18
CA SER A 284 9.47 27.83 3.59
C SER A 284 10.45 27.52 2.45
N GLY A 285 10.72 26.24 2.16
CA GLY A 285 11.71 25.85 1.16
C GLY A 285 13.17 26.11 1.59
N ALA A 286 13.41 26.37 2.89
CA ALA A 286 14.75 26.64 3.44
C ALA A 286 15.63 25.39 3.58
N VAL A 287 15.10 24.21 3.27
CA VAL A 287 15.81 22.92 3.37
C VAL A 287 15.49 22.10 2.13
N ALA A 288 16.50 21.44 1.56
CA ALA A 288 16.29 20.57 0.42
C ALA A 288 15.53 19.28 0.83
N PRO A 289 14.66 18.72 -0.03
CA PRO A 289 13.85 17.54 0.30
C PRO A 289 14.64 16.28 0.72
N TYR A 290 15.90 16.18 0.30
CA TYR A 290 16.80 15.08 0.69
C TYR A 290 17.46 15.30 2.06
N GLU A 291 17.52 16.55 2.56
CA GLU A 291 18.06 16.88 3.89
C GLU A 291 16.98 16.71 4.96
N ASP A 292 15.78 17.23 4.71
CA ASP A 292 14.61 17.06 5.60
C ASP A 292 13.30 17.22 4.82
N ASN A 293 12.25 16.51 5.26
CA ASN A 293 10.95 16.55 4.61
C ASN A 293 9.84 16.19 5.60
N MET A 294 8.59 16.49 5.22
CA MET A 294 7.43 16.24 6.09
C MET A 294 7.24 14.77 6.44
N LEU A 295 7.65 13.83 5.58
CA LEU A 295 7.55 12.39 5.86
C LEU A 295 8.50 11.99 7.00
N ALA A 296 9.76 12.47 6.95
CA ALA A 296 10.75 12.25 8.00
C ALA A 296 10.27 12.84 9.34
N ILE A 297 9.80 14.10 9.32
CA ILE A 297 9.28 14.80 10.51
C ILE A 297 8.09 14.06 11.12
N THR A 298 7.15 13.58 10.28
CA THR A 298 5.98 12.82 10.74
C THR A 298 6.40 11.49 11.36
N ASN A 299 7.37 10.79 10.76
CA ASN A 299 7.89 9.53 11.30
C ASN A 299 8.60 9.74 12.64
N ASP A 300 9.41 10.80 12.77
CA ASP A 300 10.04 11.16 14.04
C ASP A 300 8.99 11.51 15.11
N GLY A 301 7.93 12.21 14.72
CA GLY A 301 6.79 12.51 15.60
C GLY A 301 6.06 11.24 16.07
N ARG A 302 5.84 10.26 15.19
CA ARG A 302 5.22 8.97 15.53
C ARG A 302 6.11 8.19 16.52
N LYS A 303 7.42 8.13 16.28
CA LYS A 303 8.38 7.50 17.19
C LYS A 303 8.38 8.16 18.56
N LEU A 304 8.48 9.48 18.59
CA LEU A 304 8.44 10.26 19.83
C LEU A 304 7.12 10.07 20.61
N ALA A 305 6.00 9.95 19.92
CA ALA A 305 4.70 9.71 20.52
C ALA A 305 4.51 8.29 21.08
N LEU A 306 5.24 7.31 20.57
CA LEU A 306 5.25 5.95 21.09
C LEU A 306 6.12 5.84 22.35
N ASP A 307 7.40 6.19 22.22
CA ASP A 307 8.35 6.21 23.32
C ASP A 307 9.49 7.21 23.03
N GLN A 308 9.85 8.03 24.03
CA GLN A 308 10.90 9.05 23.86
C GLN A 308 12.28 8.46 23.53
N ARG A 309 12.57 7.23 23.93
CA ARG A 309 13.82 6.50 23.64
C ARG A 309 13.99 6.21 22.15
N LEU A 310 12.91 6.18 21.37
CA LEU A 310 12.96 6.02 19.91
C LEU A 310 13.42 7.31 19.19
N ALA A 311 13.24 8.45 19.82
CA ALA A 311 13.70 9.74 19.29
C ALA A 311 15.10 10.09 19.82
N ASP A 312 15.38 9.77 21.07
CA ASP A 312 16.68 9.98 21.71
C ASP A 312 16.96 8.82 22.69
N PRO A 313 17.84 7.87 22.30
CA PRO A 313 18.17 6.72 23.13
C PRO A 313 18.83 7.05 24.48
N SER A 314 19.31 8.29 24.68
CA SER A 314 19.90 8.73 25.94
C SER A 314 18.84 9.07 27.00
N LEU A 315 17.57 9.21 26.62
CA LEU A 315 16.49 9.51 27.54
C LEU A 315 16.09 8.26 28.35
N PRO A 316 15.67 8.44 29.61
CA PRO A 316 15.24 7.34 30.46
C PRO A 316 13.92 6.74 29.98
N ASP A 317 13.67 5.51 30.41
CA ASP A 317 12.33 4.91 30.33
C ASP A 317 11.34 5.71 31.17
N ASP A 318 10.29 6.23 30.54
CA ASP A 318 9.25 7.00 31.24
C ASP A 318 8.12 6.05 31.67
N PRO A 319 7.84 5.92 32.99
CA PRO A 319 6.76 5.06 33.48
C PRO A 319 5.38 5.41 32.90
N GLY A 320 5.18 6.65 32.48
CA GLY A 320 3.94 7.12 31.82
C GLY A 320 3.94 6.96 30.31
N SER A 321 4.95 6.34 29.69
CA SER A 321 5.00 6.12 28.25
C SER A 321 3.88 5.18 27.76
N LYS A 322 3.53 5.28 26.48
CA LYS A 322 2.52 4.38 25.89
C LYS A 322 2.92 2.91 26.04
N LEU A 323 4.20 2.57 25.88
CA LEU A 323 4.66 1.19 26.05
C LEU A 323 4.47 0.69 27.48
N ASN A 324 4.80 1.50 28.48
CA ASN A 324 4.59 1.13 29.88
C ASN A 324 3.09 1.01 30.22
N MET A 325 2.24 1.89 29.66
CA MET A 325 0.79 1.78 29.82
C MET A 325 0.23 0.50 29.18
N VAL A 326 0.77 0.09 28.01
CA VAL A 326 0.42 -1.20 27.40
C VAL A 326 0.82 -2.35 28.31
N VAL A 327 2.03 -2.34 28.86
CA VAL A 327 2.52 -3.39 29.79
C VAL A 327 1.59 -3.50 31.01
N GLU A 328 1.21 -2.37 31.62
CA GLU A 328 0.29 -2.37 32.77
C GLU A 328 -1.09 -2.95 32.38
N ASN A 329 -1.65 -2.52 31.26
CA ASN A 329 -2.96 -3.01 30.81
C ASN A 329 -2.93 -4.50 30.50
N VAL A 330 -1.92 -4.95 29.77
CA VAL A 330 -1.75 -6.37 29.42
C VAL A 330 -1.57 -7.21 30.69
N PHE A 331 -0.76 -6.74 31.63
CA PHE A 331 -0.55 -7.45 32.91
C PHE A 331 -1.85 -7.55 33.72
N ASN A 332 -2.59 -6.44 33.87
CA ASN A 332 -3.85 -6.42 34.60
C ASN A 332 -4.91 -7.32 33.95
N THR A 333 -5.00 -7.30 32.61
CA THR A 333 -5.91 -8.17 31.87
C THR A 333 -5.51 -9.64 32.01
N TRP A 334 -4.21 -9.95 31.96
CA TRP A 334 -3.71 -11.29 32.16
C TRP A 334 -4.06 -11.81 33.56
N GLU A 335 -3.83 -11.00 34.62
CA GLU A 335 -4.18 -11.37 36.00
C GLU A 335 -5.70 -11.63 36.13
N SER A 336 -6.54 -10.75 35.63
CA SER A 336 -7.99 -10.88 35.74
C SER A 336 -8.59 -11.98 34.86
N SER A 337 -7.96 -12.33 33.77
CA SER A 337 -8.43 -13.37 32.83
C SER A 337 -7.82 -14.77 33.10
N LYS A 338 -7.00 -14.93 34.13
CA LYS A 338 -6.43 -16.25 34.50
C LYS A 338 -7.45 -17.39 34.57
N PRO A 339 -8.64 -17.20 35.17
CA PRO A 339 -9.66 -18.28 35.23
C PRO A 339 -10.21 -18.68 33.87
N THR A 340 -10.29 -17.75 32.92
CA THR A 340 -10.86 -17.94 31.58
C THR A 340 -9.81 -18.21 30.52
N LYS A 341 -8.53 -18.08 30.87
CA LYS A 341 -7.38 -18.18 29.92
C LYS A 341 -7.54 -17.27 28.70
N GLY A 342 -7.93 -16.01 28.95
CA GLY A 342 -8.18 -15.03 27.89
C GLY A 342 -6.93 -14.77 27.02
N THR A 343 -7.12 -14.60 25.71
CA THR A 343 -6.06 -14.27 24.77
C THR A 343 -5.99 -12.78 24.56
N GLN A 344 -4.78 -12.24 24.49
CA GLN A 344 -4.54 -10.81 24.22
C GLN A 344 -3.70 -10.66 22.95
N LEU A 345 -4.07 -9.70 22.11
CA LEU A 345 -3.32 -9.32 20.90
C LEU A 345 -2.79 -7.90 21.08
N ILE A 346 -1.50 -7.68 20.84
CA ILE A 346 -0.84 -6.38 20.90
C ILE A 346 -0.38 -6.01 19.49
N PHE A 347 -0.94 -4.91 18.95
CA PHE A 347 -0.56 -4.38 17.64
C PHE A 347 0.34 -3.16 17.80
N CYS A 348 1.56 -3.23 17.26
CA CYS A 348 2.51 -2.12 17.21
C CYS A 348 3.24 -2.13 15.87
N ASP A 349 3.07 -1.08 15.09
CA ASP A 349 3.65 -0.93 13.74
C ASP A 349 5.00 -0.18 13.72
N LEU A 350 5.51 0.21 14.89
CA LEU A 350 6.78 0.90 15.05
C LEU A 350 7.73 0.12 15.94
N ALA A 351 9.04 0.26 15.70
CA ALA A 351 10.09 -0.41 16.45
C ALA A 351 9.86 -1.94 16.53
N THR A 352 9.45 -2.52 15.41
CA THR A 352 9.23 -3.95 15.24
C THR A 352 10.56 -4.72 15.26
N PRO A 353 10.55 -6.04 15.55
CA PRO A 353 11.75 -6.87 15.48
C PRO A 353 12.41 -6.77 14.10
N SER A 354 13.74 -6.69 14.06
CA SER A 354 14.51 -6.71 12.81
C SER A 354 14.99 -8.12 12.49
N ALA A 355 15.19 -8.42 11.18
CA ALA A 355 15.77 -9.69 10.75
C ALA A 355 17.19 -9.95 11.34
N ALA A 356 17.92 -8.89 11.73
CA ALA A 356 19.20 -8.97 12.40
C ALA A 356 19.11 -9.34 13.91
N GLY A 357 17.89 -9.51 14.44
CA GLY A 357 17.67 -9.90 15.82
C GLY A 357 18.11 -8.85 16.86
N LYS A 358 18.25 -9.30 18.10
CA LYS A 358 18.64 -8.47 19.27
C LYS A 358 20.04 -7.84 19.14
N ASP A 359 20.91 -8.40 18.31
CA ASP A 359 22.29 -7.93 18.14
C ASP A 359 22.42 -6.62 17.35
N SER A 360 21.30 -6.10 16.81
CA SER A 360 21.30 -4.84 16.09
C SER A 360 21.55 -3.59 16.96
N GLY A 361 21.52 -3.71 18.28
CA GLY A 361 21.61 -2.57 19.22
C GLY A 361 20.43 -1.59 19.12
N ARG A 362 19.41 -1.92 18.36
CA ARG A 362 18.24 -1.07 18.05
C ARG A 362 17.13 -1.34 19.08
N PHE A 363 16.53 -0.26 19.59
CA PHE A 363 15.37 -0.40 20.48
C PHE A 363 14.23 -1.11 19.75
N CYS A 364 13.70 -2.17 20.34
CA CYS A 364 12.56 -2.94 19.86
C CYS A 364 11.42 -2.87 20.88
N ALA A 365 10.24 -2.38 20.44
CA ALA A 365 9.07 -2.25 21.32
C ALA A 365 8.56 -3.62 21.81
N TYR A 366 8.64 -4.64 20.95
CA TYR A 366 8.20 -6.00 21.30
C TYR A 366 9.08 -6.63 22.39
N ASP A 367 10.40 -6.44 22.29
CA ASP A 367 11.34 -6.93 23.30
C ASP A 367 11.15 -6.19 24.63
N ASP A 368 11.00 -4.86 24.60
CA ASP A 368 10.76 -4.04 25.79
C ASP A 368 9.47 -4.45 26.53
N ILE A 369 8.38 -4.65 25.79
CA ILE A 369 7.09 -5.11 26.34
C ILE A 369 7.24 -6.52 26.95
N ARG A 370 7.83 -7.46 26.20
CA ARG A 370 8.05 -8.84 26.66
C ARG A 370 8.88 -8.88 27.93
N ASP A 371 10.03 -8.21 27.93
CA ASP A 371 10.97 -8.25 29.05
C ASP A 371 10.34 -7.63 30.31
N LYS A 372 9.52 -6.58 30.16
CA LYS A 372 8.77 -6.00 31.29
C LYS A 372 7.63 -6.88 31.81
N LEU A 373 6.92 -7.57 30.91
CA LEU A 373 5.88 -8.54 31.33
C LEU A 373 6.48 -9.71 32.07
N ILE A 374 7.64 -10.24 31.62
CA ILE A 374 8.38 -11.29 32.33
C ILE A 374 8.82 -10.79 33.72
N ALA A 375 9.35 -9.56 33.81
CA ALA A 375 9.74 -8.96 35.09
C ALA A 375 8.56 -8.80 36.06
N LYS A 376 7.34 -8.69 35.55
CA LYS A 376 6.09 -8.66 36.35
C LYS A 376 5.57 -10.08 36.72
N GLY A 377 6.21 -11.15 36.24
CA GLY A 377 5.86 -12.53 36.57
C GLY A 377 4.98 -13.24 35.55
N VAL A 378 4.80 -12.67 34.34
CA VAL A 378 4.19 -13.39 33.22
C VAL A 378 5.21 -14.45 32.74
N PRO A 379 4.83 -15.75 32.57
CA PRO A 379 5.73 -16.76 32.02
C PRO A 379 6.25 -16.37 30.61
N ALA A 380 7.48 -16.81 30.32
CA ALA A 380 8.14 -16.50 29.05
C ALA A 380 7.74 -17.45 27.90
N ASP A 381 7.11 -18.55 28.22
CA ASP A 381 6.69 -19.69 27.40
C ASP A 381 5.18 -19.92 27.42
#